data_74ae8250fc3531d563bab6c20f16efac
#
_entry.id   74ae8250fc3531d563bab6c20f16efac
#
_cell.length_a   1.000
_cell.length_b   1.000
_cell.length_c   1.000
_cell.angle_alpha   90.00
_cell.angle_beta   90.00
_cell.angle_gamma   90.00
#
_symmetry.space_group_name_H-M   'P 1'
#
loop_
_entity.id
_entity.type
_entity.pdbx_description
1 polymer ?
#
loop_
_entity_poly.entity_id
_entity_poly.type
_entity_poly.pdbx_seq_one_letter_code
_entity_poly.pdbx_strand_id
1 'polypeptide(L)'
;MLGWVIEINMITIDIETRSDKDISKCGVYAYTDTPYFDILLFAYSIVGQPVQVVDTANGEEIPENVLAALADENVVKRAFNCNFERVCLSKYLRKNYPQYFQSYSIDEDTVGDFLNPESWHCSMIHARTLGLPSSLAEVGKVLGIEQQKMTEGKALIKFFCVPYDTIDGVPQFHNPKDYPDKWEIFKAYNKRDVETELEIDRRLSRFPVPDFLWKEFYLDQEINDRGILVAMQLADKAIGLDAEAKEELTTEMQRLTGVENPNSVYQLLDWLETQGY
;
A
#
# COMPACT_ATOMS: atom_id res chain seq x y z
N MET A 1 -5.17 36.84 -21.79
CA MET A 1 -6.19 35.88 -21.32
C MET A 1 -5.81 35.49 -19.90
N LEU A 2 -6.57 35.97 -18.92
CA LEU A 2 -6.40 35.54 -17.52
C LEU A 2 -6.95 34.11 -17.45
N GLY A 3 -6.04 33.13 -17.44
CA GLY A 3 -6.40 31.75 -17.14
C GLY A 3 -6.93 31.70 -15.71
N TRP A 4 -8.15 31.22 -15.53
CA TRP A 4 -8.68 30.92 -14.22
C TRP A 4 -7.80 29.82 -13.62
N VAL A 5 -7.01 30.17 -12.61
CA VAL A 5 -6.34 29.16 -11.78
C VAL A 5 -7.45 28.49 -10.99
N ILE A 6 -7.78 27.26 -11.34
CA ILE A 6 -8.71 26.44 -10.54
C ILE A 6 -8.02 26.16 -9.22
N GLU A 7 -8.51 26.74 -8.15
CA GLU A 7 -8.04 26.45 -6.81
C GLU A 7 -8.43 25.01 -6.45
N ILE A 8 -7.43 24.17 -6.22
CA ILE A 8 -7.64 22.77 -5.89
C ILE A 8 -7.81 22.68 -4.36
N ASN A 9 -9.03 22.44 -3.90
CA ASN A 9 -9.31 22.28 -2.48
C ASN A 9 -9.32 20.80 -2.05
N MET A 10 -9.51 19.90 -3.00
CA MET A 10 -9.52 18.46 -2.76
C MET A 10 -9.14 17.69 -4.03
N ILE A 11 -8.40 16.61 -3.85
CA ILE A 11 -8.01 15.67 -4.90
C ILE A 11 -8.25 14.24 -4.42
N THR A 12 -8.90 13.42 -5.24
CA THR A 12 -9.07 11.97 -5.01
C THR A 12 -8.05 11.22 -5.87
N ILE A 13 -7.38 10.21 -5.31
CA ILE A 13 -6.17 9.61 -5.88
C ILE A 13 -6.25 8.09 -5.76
N ASP A 14 -5.73 7.39 -6.77
CA ASP A 14 -5.39 5.98 -6.72
C ASP A 14 -4.10 5.76 -7.53
N ILE A 15 -3.22 4.88 -7.07
CA ILE A 15 -1.93 4.63 -7.70
C ILE A 15 -1.68 3.15 -7.91
N GLU A 16 -1.01 2.84 -9.04
CA GLU A 16 -0.46 1.52 -9.28
C GLU A 16 1.06 1.57 -9.18
N THR A 17 1.63 0.68 -8.38
CA THR A 17 3.05 0.72 -8.03
C THR A 17 3.73 -0.62 -8.26
N ARG A 18 5.04 -0.62 -8.42
CA ARG A 18 5.86 -1.84 -8.43
C ARG A 18 6.92 -1.81 -7.35
N SER A 19 7.31 -2.98 -6.87
CA SER A 19 8.44 -3.19 -5.97
C SER A 19 8.93 -4.62 -6.06
N ASP A 20 10.19 -4.86 -5.71
CA ASP A 20 10.76 -6.20 -5.51
C ASP A 20 10.31 -6.85 -4.20
N LYS A 21 9.64 -6.10 -3.31
CA LYS A 21 9.15 -6.57 -2.02
C LYS A 21 7.66 -6.90 -2.08
N ASP A 22 7.28 -7.97 -1.38
CA ASP A 22 5.88 -8.35 -1.22
C ASP A 22 5.24 -7.53 -0.09
N ILE A 23 4.37 -6.59 -0.47
CA ILE A 23 3.70 -5.68 0.46
C ILE A 23 2.92 -6.42 1.57
N SER A 24 2.38 -7.60 1.27
CA SER A 24 1.62 -8.39 2.25
C SER A 24 2.49 -8.93 3.39
N LYS A 25 3.80 -9.02 3.17
CA LYS A 25 4.79 -9.52 4.13
C LYS A 25 5.53 -8.42 4.87
N CYS A 26 5.75 -7.29 4.21
CA CYS A 26 6.64 -6.25 4.77
C CYS A 26 5.94 -4.93 5.12
N GLY A 27 4.69 -4.74 4.69
CA GLY A 27 3.98 -3.46 4.83
C GLY A 27 4.53 -2.35 3.92
N VAL A 28 3.80 -1.23 3.85
CA VAL A 28 4.05 -0.17 2.87
C VAL A 28 5.40 0.52 3.06
N TYR A 29 5.86 0.73 4.29
CA TYR A 29 7.13 1.41 4.56
C TYR A 29 8.33 0.65 4.00
N ALA A 30 8.42 -0.64 4.28
CA ALA A 30 9.48 -1.47 3.73
C ALA A 30 9.29 -1.75 2.23
N TYR A 31 8.03 -1.83 1.75
CA TYR A 31 7.70 -1.97 0.33
C TYR A 31 8.25 -0.82 -0.52
N THR A 32 8.19 0.41 -0.01
CA THR A 32 8.73 1.60 -0.70
C THR A 32 10.21 1.82 -0.49
N ASP A 33 10.83 1.14 0.50
CA ASP A 33 12.24 1.32 0.86
C ASP A 33 13.14 0.37 0.07
N THR A 34 13.15 0.54 -1.25
CA THR A 34 13.95 -0.21 -2.22
C THR A 34 14.21 0.64 -3.45
N PRO A 35 15.35 0.45 -4.16
CA PRO A 35 15.63 1.16 -5.40
C PRO A 35 14.68 0.77 -6.55
N TYR A 36 13.98 -0.34 -6.42
CA TYR A 36 13.06 -0.88 -7.44
C TYR A 36 11.62 -0.40 -7.28
N PHE A 37 11.33 0.32 -6.18
CA PHE A 37 10.01 0.95 -6.00
C PHE A 37 9.80 2.06 -7.01
N ASP A 38 8.62 2.05 -7.65
CA ASP A 38 8.20 3.10 -8.56
C ASP A 38 6.67 3.17 -8.65
N ILE A 39 6.12 4.36 -8.99
CA ILE A 39 4.73 4.53 -9.36
C ILE A 39 4.62 4.33 -10.88
N LEU A 40 3.72 3.45 -11.29
CA LEU A 40 3.49 3.11 -12.71
C LEU A 40 2.36 3.91 -13.32
N LEU A 41 1.27 4.08 -12.56
CA LEU A 41 0.08 4.84 -12.93
C LEU A 41 -0.34 5.72 -11.76
N PHE A 42 -0.74 6.93 -12.06
CA PHE A 42 -1.28 7.88 -11.10
C PHE A 42 -2.63 8.39 -11.62
N ALA A 43 -3.72 7.86 -11.06
CA ALA A 43 -5.06 8.33 -11.36
C ALA A 43 -5.52 9.35 -10.34
N TYR A 44 -6.16 10.42 -10.79
CA TYR A 44 -6.66 11.45 -9.91
C TYR A 44 -7.90 12.14 -10.45
N SER A 45 -8.67 12.73 -9.55
CA SER A 45 -9.79 13.63 -9.86
C SER A 45 -9.75 14.85 -8.96
N ILE A 46 -9.75 16.03 -9.55
CA ILE A 46 -10.03 17.28 -8.86
C ILE A 46 -11.54 17.44 -8.78
N VAL A 47 -12.05 18.00 -7.67
CA VAL A 47 -13.49 18.17 -7.47
C VAL A 47 -14.17 18.78 -8.70
N GLY A 48 -15.19 18.09 -9.21
CA GLY A 48 -15.95 18.51 -10.39
C GLY A 48 -15.29 18.26 -11.74
N GLN A 49 -14.12 17.63 -11.75
CA GLN A 49 -13.38 17.27 -12.97
C GLN A 49 -13.48 15.76 -13.25
N PRO A 50 -13.40 15.35 -14.53
CA PRO A 50 -13.26 13.93 -14.87
C PRO A 50 -11.95 13.35 -14.34
N VAL A 51 -11.97 12.05 -14.07
CA VAL A 51 -10.75 11.32 -13.67
C VAL A 51 -9.72 11.35 -14.79
N GLN A 52 -8.49 11.72 -14.44
CA GLN A 52 -7.31 11.68 -15.31
C GLN A 52 -6.40 10.54 -14.86
N VAL A 53 -5.65 9.96 -15.79
CA VAL A 53 -4.62 8.96 -15.53
C VAL A 53 -3.32 9.45 -16.13
N VAL A 54 -2.26 9.48 -15.33
CA VAL A 54 -0.90 9.80 -15.76
C VAL A 54 -0.13 8.50 -15.86
N ASP A 55 0.42 8.20 -17.02
CA ASP A 55 1.20 7.01 -17.32
C ASP A 55 2.69 7.27 -17.06
N THR A 56 3.07 7.27 -15.79
CA THR A 56 4.44 7.57 -15.36
C THR A 56 5.43 6.50 -15.83
N ALA A 57 4.99 5.25 -16.00
CA ALA A 57 5.82 4.16 -16.52
C ALA A 57 6.25 4.40 -17.98
N ASN A 58 5.47 5.14 -18.77
CA ASN A 58 5.81 5.52 -20.14
C ASN A 58 6.36 6.95 -20.25
N GLY A 59 6.61 7.62 -19.11
CA GLY A 59 7.29 8.92 -19.05
C GLY A 59 6.35 10.12 -19.07
N GLU A 60 5.05 9.94 -18.84
CA GLU A 60 4.16 11.08 -18.58
C GLU A 60 4.48 11.70 -17.22
N GLU A 61 4.44 13.02 -17.14
CA GLU A 61 4.70 13.76 -15.92
C GLU A 61 3.40 14.14 -15.20
N ILE A 62 3.40 14.06 -13.88
CA ILE A 62 2.27 14.56 -13.07
C ILE A 62 2.22 16.10 -13.26
N PRO A 63 1.06 16.69 -13.58
CA PRO A 63 0.95 18.13 -13.79
C PRO A 63 1.41 18.95 -12.59
N GLU A 64 2.08 20.07 -12.83
CA GLU A 64 2.67 20.92 -11.76
C GLU A 64 1.63 21.37 -10.71
N ASN A 65 0.43 21.73 -11.15
CA ASN A 65 -0.65 22.11 -10.22
C ASN A 65 -1.12 20.94 -9.35
N VAL A 66 -1.01 19.70 -9.83
CA VAL A 66 -1.32 18.48 -9.06
C VAL A 66 -0.18 18.19 -8.08
N LEU A 67 1.08 18.32 -8.52
CA LEU A 67 2.25 18.19 -7.63
C LEU A 67 2.21 19.21 -6.50
N ALA A 68 1.86 20.46 -6.79
CA ALA A 68 1.68 21.51 -5.78
C ALA A 68 0.55 21.15 -4.80
N ALA A 69 -0.58 20.65 -5.31
CA ALA A 69 -1.71 20.22 -4.48
C ALA A 69 -1.39 19.02 -3.58
N LEU A 70 -0.54 18.08 -4.04
CA LEU A 70 -0.08 16.96 -3.22
C LEU A 70 0.77 17.43 -2.03
N ALA A 71 1.57 18.47 -2.22
CA ALA A 71 2.44 19.03 -1.20
C ALA A 71 1.71 20.00 -0.24
N ASP A 72 0.63 20.62 -0.67
CA ASP A 72 -0.11 21.61 0.11
C ASP A 72 -0.97 20.94 1.19
N GLU A 73 -0.69 21.24 2.45
CA GLU A 73 -1.43 20.71 3.61
C GLU A 73 -2.87 21.23 3.70
N ASN A 74 -3.19 22.35 3.03
CA ASN A 74 -4.56 22.89 2.97
C ASN A 74 -5.43 22.18 1.93
N VAL A 75 -4.83 21.41 1.03
CA VAL A 75 -5.53 20.59 0.04
C VAL A 75 -5.82 19.21 0.64
N VAL A 76 -7.07 18.82 0.69
CA VAL A 76 -7.45 17.48 1.15
C VAL A 76 -7.11 16.45 0.06
N LYS A 77 -6.25 15.49 0.40
CA LYS A 77 -5.99 14.30 -0.42
C LYS A 77 -6.89 13.17 0.07
N ARG A 78 -7.57 12.52 -0.85
CA ARG A 78 -8.43 11.38 -0.55
C ARG A 78 -7.97 10.16 -1.32
N ALA A 79 -7.97 9.01 -0.64
CA ALA A 79 -7.72 7.71 -1.25
C ALA A 79 -8.38 6.59 -0.45
N PHE A 80 -8.66 5.46 -1.09
CA PHE A 80 -9.17 4.28 -0.41
C PHE A 80 -8.01 3.48 0.18
N ASN A 81 -7.84 3.53 1.51
CA ASN A 81 -6.65 3.07 2.25
C ASN A 81 -5.45 4.04 2.08
N CYS A 82 -5.72 5.32 2.26
CA CYS A 82 -4.82 6.44 1.92
C CYS A 82 -3.41 6.38 2.55
N ASN A 83 -3.17 5.54 3.56
CA ASN A 83 -1.83 5.32 4.08
C ASN A 83 -0.89 4.78 2.99
N PHE A 84 -1.39 3.93 2.11
CA PHE A 84 -0.62 3.40 1.00
C PHE A 84 -0.21 4.50 0.04
N GLU A 85 -1.17 5.29 -0.45
CA GLU A 85 -0.92 6.40 -1.38
C GLU A 85 -0.01 7.45 -0.76
N ARG A 86 -0.25 7.82 0.50
CA ARG A 86 0.53 8.82 1.22
C ARG A 86 2.01 8.42 1.33
N VAL A 87 2.29 7.21 1.77
CA VAL A 87 3.67 6.72 1.94
C VAL A 87 4.36 6.56 0.59
N CYS A 88 3.67 5.96 -0.41
CA CYS A 88 4.21 5.80 -1.76
C CYS A 88 4.52 7.14 -2.42
N LEU A 89 3.59 8.10 -2.37
CA LEU A 89 3.77 9.43 -2.93
C LEU A 89 4.85 10.22 -2.20
N SER A 90 4.99 10.06 -0.89
CA SER A 90 6.08 10.68 -0.14
C SER A 90 7.45 10.25 -0.67
N LYS A 91 7.65 8.94 -0.84
CA LYS A 91 8.90 8.39 -1.41
C LYS A 91 9.10 8.83 -2.86
N TYR A 92 8.05 8.80 -3.66
CA TYR A 92 8.09 9.17 -5.07
C TYR A 92 8.40 10.66 -5.28
N LEU A 93 7.76 11.56 -4.54
CA LEU A 93 8.01 13.01 -4.60
C LEU A 93 9.42 13.34 -4.15
N ARG A 94 9.90 12.78 -3.05
CA ARG A 94 11.28 13.01 -2.58
C ARG A 94 12.32 12.63 -3.63
N LYS A 95 12.07 11.55 -4.37
CA LYS A 95 12.98 11.04 -5.40
C LYS A 95 12.92 11.85 -6.69
N ASN A 96 11.71 12.12 -7.19
CA ASN A 96 11.50 12.62 -8.54
C ASN A 96 11.16 14.12 -8.59
N TYR A 97 10.57 14.67 -7.53
CA TYR A 97 10.06 16.04 -7.44
C TYR A 97 10.40 16.68 -6.09
N PRO A 98 11.67 16.71 -5.65
CA PRO A 98 12.04 17.16 -4.30
C PRO A 98 11.62 18.60 -3.99
N GLN A 99 11.43 19.45 -5.01
CA GLN A 99 10.94 20.82 -4.85
C GLN A 99 9.48 20.92 -4.39
N TYR A 100 8.69 19.85 -4.58
CA TYR A 100 7.30 19.76 -4.12
C TYR A 100 7.15 18.92 -2.85
N PHE A 101 8.24 18.30 -2.35
CA PHE A 101 8.16 17.54 -1.12
C PHE A 101 8.37 18.44 0.08
N GLN A 102 7.38 18.47 0.99
CA GLN A 102 7.50 19.11 2.29
C GLN A 102 7.26 18.05 3.35
N SER A 103 8.25 17.86 4.22
CA SER A 103 8.09 16.99 5.40
C SER A 103 7.39 17.76 6.51
N TYR A 104 6.59 17.07 7.31
CA TYR A 104 6.00 17.63 8.52
C TYR A 104 6.82 17.27 9.76
N SER A 105 6.77 18.11 10.79
CA SER A 105 7.40 17.82 12.09
C SER A 105 6.48 16.93 12.92
N ILE A 106 7.00 15.78 13.34
CA ILE A 106 6.29 14.86 14.26
C ILE A 106 6.39 15.39 15.70
N ASP A 107 7.55 15.95 16.05
CA ASP A 107 7.84 16.63 17.31
C ASP A 107 8.93 17.69 17.09
N GLU A 108 9.38 18.37 18.18
CA GLU A 108 10.37 19.46 18.11
C GLU A 108 11.71 19.02 17.48
N ASP A 109 12.06 17.72 17.62
CA ASP A 109 13.36 17.17 17.21
C ASP A 109 13.25 16.24 15.98
N THR A 110 12.03 15.80 15.62
CA THR A 110 11.81 14.78 14.60
C THR A 110 11.07 15.36 13.39
N VAL A 111 11.76 15.44 12.26
CA VAL A 111 11.17 15.76 10.97
C VAL A 111 10.76 14.44 10.29
N GLY A 112 9.48 14.31 9.95
CA GLY A 112 8.96 13.14 9.27
C GLY A 112 9.45 13.03 7.82
N ASP A 113 9.60 11.81 7.37
CA ASP A 113 9.99 11.49 5.99
C ASP A 113 8.79 11.39 5.02
N PHE A 114 7.59 11.72 5.51
CA PHE A 114 6.33 11.50 4.82
C PHE A 114 5.49 12.78 4.75
N LEU A 115 4.52 12.84 3.83
CA LEU A 115 3.53 13.91 3.74
C LEU A 115 2.66 13.92 5.01
N ASN A 116 2.28 15.13 5.46
CA ASN A 116 1.45 15.31 6.66
C ASN A 116 0.14 14.50 6.57
N PRO A 117 -0.12 13.56 7.52
CA PRO A 117 -1.31 12.73 7.50
C PRO A 117 -2.62 13.52 7.68
N GLU A 118 -2.59 14.68 8.34
CA GLU A 118 -3.80 15.48 8.64
C GLU A 118 -4.48 16.01 7.37
N SER A 119 -3.76 16.12 6.27
CA SER A 119 -4.32 16.50 4.98
C SER A 119 -4.88 15.32 4.16
N TRP A 120 -4.89 14.10 4.74
CA TRP A 120 -5.37 12.90 4.07
C TRP A 120 -6.64 12.34 4.69
N HIS A 121 -7.66 12.17 3.87
CA HIS A 121 -8.92 11.52 4.25
C HIS A 121 -9.02 10.12 3.65
N CYS A 122 -9.16 9.13 4.50
CA CYS A 122 -9.25 7.74 4.10
C CYS A 122 -10.70 7.29 3.89
N SER A 123 -11.08 7.00 2.65
CA SER A 123 -12.42 6.52 2.32
C SER A 123 -12.71 5.13 2.92
N MET A 124 -11.69 4.31 3.16
CA MET A 124 -11.84 3.04 3.87
C MET A 124 -12.21 3.26 5.34
N ILE A 125 -11.56 4.21 6.03
CA ILE A 125 -11.90 4.57 7.42
C ILE A 125 -13.33 5.09 7.47
N HIS A 126 -13.72 5.98 6.55
CA HIS A 126 -15.10 6.46 6.46
C HIS A 126 -16.10 5.31 6.29
N ALA A 127 -15.85 4.39 5.37
CA ALA A 127 -16.71 3.22 5.16
C ALA A 127 -16.81 2.35 6.44
N ARG A 128 -15.68 2.10 7.12
CA ARG A 128 -15.63 1.29 8.34
C ARG A 128 -16.38 1.92 9.51
N THR A 129 -16.37 3.24 9.66
CA THR A 129 -17.16 3.92 10.71
C THR A 129 -18.66 3.70 10.56
N LEU A 130 -19.10 3.39 9.34
CA LEU A 130 -20.49 3.08 9.01
C LEU A 130 -20.78 1.56 8.97
N GLY A 131 -19.84 0.73 9.41
CA GLY A 131 -19.98 -0.73 9.43
C GLY A 131 -19.88 -1.40 8.05
N LEU A 132 -19.36 -0.69 7.04
CA LEU A 132 -19.14 -1.22 5.70
C LEU A 132 -17.82 -2.03 5.63
N PRO A 133 -17.63 -2.88 4.60
CA PRO A 133 -16.41 -3.65 4.39
C PRO A 133 -15.16 -2.77 4.24
N SER A 134 -13.97 -3.40 4.34
CA SER A 134 -12.66 -2.72 4.21
C SER A 134 -12.07 -2.77 2.80
N SER A 135 -12.80 -3.23 1.80
CA SER A 135 -12.35 -3.33 0.41
C SER A 135 -13.21 -2.44 -0.49
N LEU A 136 -12.58 -1.66 -1.36
CA LEU A 136 -13.26 -0.78 -2.32
C LEU A 136 -14.36 -1.52 -3.11
N ALA A 137 -14.02 -2.72 -3.60
CA ALA A 137 -14.95 -3.54 -4.38
C ALA A 137 -16.17 -4.01 -3.55
N GLU A 138 -15.94 -4.41 -2.29
CA GLU A 138 -17.03 -4.88 -1.44
C GLU A 138 -17.92 -3.71 -0.97
N VAL A 139 -17.34 -2.55 -0.65
CA VAL A 139 -18.10 -1.34 -0.36
C VAL A 139 -18.97 -0.95 -1.57
N GLY A 140 -18.39 -0.93 -2.77
CA GLY A 140 -19.12 -0.66 -4.01
C GLY A 140 -20.29 -1.62 -4.22
N LYS A 141 -20.08 -2.91 -3.96
CA LYS A 141 -21.10 -3.95 -4.05
C LYS A 141 -22.24 -3.72 -3.03
N VAL A 142 -21.89 -3.48 -1.75
CA VAL A 142 -22.90 -3.22 -0.70
C VAL A 142 -23.72 -1.99 -0.98
N LEU A 143 -23.09 -0.94 -1.51
CA LEU A 143 -23.75 0.30 -1.88
C LEU A 143 -24.51 0.21 -3.22
N GLY A 144 -24.43 -0.89 -3.95
CA GLY A 144 -25.10 -1.05 -5.26
C GLY A 144 -24.55 -0.08 -6.32
N ILE A 145 -23.24 0.14 -6.32
CA ILE A 145 -22.57 0.94 -7.35
C ILE A 145 -22.44 0.07 -8.61
N GLU A 146 -23.00 0.54 -9.73
CA GLU A 146 -23.01 -0.21 -11.00
C GLU A 146 -21.61 -0.42 -11.58
N GLN A 147 -20.71 0.51 -11.33
CA GLN A 147 -19.32 0.46 -11.75
C GLN A 147 -18.53 -0.48 -10.84
N GLN A 148 -18.70 -1.78 -11.03
CA GLN A 148 -17.98 -2.77 -10.24
C GLN A 148 -16.51 -2.86 -10.67
N LYS A 149 -15.66 -3.22 -9.70
CA LYS A 149 -14.24 -3.49 -9.91
C LYS A 149 -14.03 -4.48 -11.06
N MET A 150 -13.13 -4.14 -11.97
CA MET A 150 -12.77 -5.03 -13.08
C MET A 150 -12.10 -6.29 -12.52
N THR A 151 -12.60 -7.45 -12.90
CA THR A 151 -12.07 -8.75 -12.42
C THR A 151 -10.63 -9.01 -12.86
N GLU A 152 -10.21 -8.42 -13.96
CA GLU A 152 -8.86 -8.50 -14.51
C GLU A 152 -7.81 -7.74 -13.71
N GLY A 153 -8.22 -6.76 -12.87
CA GLY A 153 -7.30 -5.88 -12.15
C GLY A 153 -6.27 -6.62 -11.30
N LYS A 154 -6.70 -7.63 -10.52
CA LYS A 154 -5.74 -8.42 -9.70
C LYS A 154 -4.69 -9.16 -10.53
N ALA A 155 -5.07 -9.65 -11.70
CA ALA A 155 -4.14 -10.34 -12.60
C ALA A 155 -3.15 -9.35 -13.22
N LEU A 156 -3.60 -8.13 -13.54
CA LEU A 156 -2.75 -7.06 -14.10
C LEU A 156 -1.80 -6.47 -13.05
N ILE A 157 -2.25 -6.29 -11.80
CA ILE A 157 -1.37 -5.93 -10.68
C ILE A 157 -0.26 -6.98 -10.56
N LYS A 158 -0.60 -8.27 -10.49
CA LYS A 158 0.42 -9.32 -10.42
C LYS A 158 1.37 -9.29 -11.61
N PHE A 159 0.85 -8.98 -12.81
CA PHE A 159 1.63 -8.99 -14.05
C PHE A 159 2.61 -7.82 -14.13
N PHE A 160 2.20 -6.59 -13.84
CA PHE A 160 3.04 -5.39 -14.00
C PHE A 160 3.78 -4.96 -12.72
N CYS A 161 3.19 -5.21 -11.54
CA CYS A 161 3.67 -4.66 -10.28
C CYS A 161 4.57 -5.61 -9.47
N VAL A 162 4.53 -6.91 -9.78
CA VAL A 162 5.33 -7.94 -9.11
C VAL A 162 6.39 -8.46 -10.08
N PRO A 163 7.65 -8.63 -9.66
CA PRO A 163 8.67 -9.19 -10.52
C PRO A 163 8.31 -10.64 -10.91
N TYR A 164 8.47 -10.96 -12.19
CA TYR A 164 8.24 -12.31 -12.69
C TYR A 164 9.48 -13.21 -12.56
N ASP A 165 10.66 -12.61 -12.40
CA ASP A 165 11.95 -13.29 -12.24
C ASP A 165 12.95 -12.39 -11.50
N THR A 166 14.08 -12.98 -11.09
CA THR A 166 15.23 -12.25 -10.55
C THR A 166 16.51 -12.79 -11.19
N ILE A 167 17.16 -11.96 -12.00
CA ILE A 167 18.39 -12.32 -12.73
C ILE A 167 19.55 -11.56 -12.09
N ASP A 168 20.56 -12.29 -11.61
CA ASP A 168 21.74 -11.74 -10.92
C ASP A 168 21.38 -10.76 -9.77
N GLY A 169 20.31 -11.06 -9.04
CA GLY A 169 19.84 -10.25 -7.94
C GLY A 169 19.01 -9.02 -8.37
N VAL A 170 18.75 -8.85 -9.67
CA VAL A 170 17.95 -7.75 -10.23
C VAL A 170 16.54 -8.24 -10.56
N PRO A 171 15.49 -7.68 -9.93
CA PRO A 171 14.11 -8.06 -10.23
C PRO A 171 13.71 -7.68 -11.65
N GLN A 172 13.02 -8.58 -12.33
CA GLN A 172 12.55 -8.41 -13.69
C GLN A 172 11.04 -8.13 -13.71
N PHE A 173 10.63 -7.03 -14.32
CA PHE A 173 9.24 -6.62 -14.47
C PHE A 173 8.84 -6.62 -15.95
N HIS A 174 7.57 -6.90 -16.21
CA HIS A 174 7.03 -6.74 -17.57
C HIS A 174 7.00 -5.26 -17.95
N ASN A 175 7.57 -4.93 -19.11
CA ASN A 175 7.56 -3.57 -19.64
C ASN A 175 6.17 -3.28 -20.27
N PRO A 176 5.50 -2.18 -19.90
CA PRO A 176 4.22 -1.77 -20.50
C PRO A 176 4.21 -1.74 -22.03
N LYS A 177 5.31 -1.30 -22.63
CA LYS A 177 5.46 -1.18 -24.10
C LYS A 177 5.39 -2.52 -24.84
N ASP A 178 5.73 -3.62 -24.18
CA ASP A 178 5.70 -4.96 -24.75
C ASP A 178 4.29 -5.58 -24.70
N TYR A 179 3.38 -5.00 -23.92
CA TYR A 179 2.02 -5.49 -23.68
C TYR A 179 0.98 -4.37 -23.73
N PRO A 180 0.87 -3.63 -24.83
CA PRO A 180 0.05 -2.41 -24.91
C PRO A 180 -1.43 -2.66 -24.60
N ASP A 181 -2.01 -3.76 -25.08
CA ASP A 181 -3.43 -4.06 -24.84
C ASP A 181 -3.72 -4.30 -23.36
N LYS A 182 -2.85 -5.04 -22.66
CA LYS A 182 -2.97 -5.22 -21.20
C LYS A 182 -2.77 -3.94 -20.44
N TRP A 183 -1.88 -3.07 -20.92
CA TRP A 183 -1.58 -1.80 -20.29
C TRP A 183 -2.76 -0.83 -20.37
N GLU A 184 -3.44 -0.74 -21.52
CA GLU A 184 -4.66 0.05 -21.66
C GLU A 184 -5.78 -0.44 -20.71
N ILE A 185 -5.93 -1.76 -20.54
CA ILE A 185 -6.87 -2.31 -19.56
C ILE A 185 -6.45 -1.91 -18.13
N PHE A 186 -5.15 -1.89 -17.84
CA PHE A 186 -4.63 -1.53 -16.50
C PHE A 186 -4.84 -0.04 -16.20
N LYS A 187 -4.64 0.86 -17.17
CA LYS A 187 -5.01 2.28 -17.06
C LYS A 187 -6.50 2.48 -16.82
N ALA A 188 -7.33 1.74 -17.53
CA ALA A 188 -8.78 1.77 -17.33
C ALA A 188 -9.19 1.25 -15.95
N TYR A 189 -8.45 0.27 -15.42
CA TYR A 189 -8.64 -0.25 -14.06
C TYR A 189 -8.32 0.81 -13.01
N ASN A 190 -7.14 1.44 -13.05
CA ASN A 190 -6.73 2.50 -12.14
C ASN A 190 -7.70 3.69 -12.17
N LYS A 191 -8.14 4.11 -13.37
CA LYS A 191 -9.19 5.12 -13.53
C LYS A 191 -10.50 4.73 -12.83
N ARG A 192 -10.91 3.47 -12.99
CA ARG A 192 -12.15 2.94 -12.44
C ARG A 192 -12.15 2.91 -10.92
N ASP A 193 -11.00 2.65 -10.30
CA ASP A 193 -10.89 2.63 -8.85
C ASP A 193 -11.15 4.06 -8.28
N VAL A 194 -10.64 5.13 -8.89
CA VAL A 194 -10.97 6.53 -8.53
C VAL A 194 -12.45 6.85 -8.78
N GLU A 195 -13.00 6.46 -9.92
CA GLU A 195 -14.44 6.69 -10.23
C GLU A 195 -15.35 6.02 -9.20
N THR A 196 -15.00 4.80 -8.78
CA THR A 196 -15.72 4.04 -7.75
C THR A 196 -15.62 4.72 -6.38
N GLU A 197 -14.44 5.19 -6.02
CA GLU A 197 -14.22 5.91 -4.76
C GLU A 197 -15.00 7.22 -4.70
N LEU A 198 -15.02 8.00 -5.77
CA LEU A 198 -15.81 9.22 -5.87
C LEU A 198 -17.31 8.96 -5.64
N GLU A 199 -17.84 7.89 -6.19
CA GLU A 199 -19.25 7.53 -5.99
C GLU A 199 -19.52 7.02 -4.57
N ILE A 200 -18.58 6.28 -3.96
CA ILE A 200 -18.64 5.89 -2.55
C ILE A 200 -18.68 7.15 -1.68
N ASP A 201 -17.74 8.05 -1.86
CA ASP A 201 -17.67 9.29 -1.08
C ASP A 201 -18.95 10.12 -1.21
N ARG A 202 -19.47 10.28 -2.42
CA ARG A 202 -20.74 10.99 -2.65
C ARG A 202 -21.89 10.39 -1.84
N ARG A 203 -21.95 9.07 -1.66
CA ARG A 203 -22.99 8.40 -0.86
C ARG A 203 -22.75 8.52 0.63
N LEU A 204 -21.49 8.41 1.06
CA LEU A 204 -21.11 8.45 2.47
C LEU A 204 -21.07 9.87 3.03
N SER A 205 -20.93 10.90 2.20
CA SER A 205 -20.81 12.32 2.63
C SER A 205 -21.95 12.81 3.52
N ARG A 206 -23.10 12.15 3.49
CA ARG A 206 -24.25 12.44 4.38
C ARG A 206 -24.01 12.03 5.84
N PHE A 207 -23.00 11.20 6.08
CA PHE A 207 -22.68 10.64 7.37
C PHE A 207 -21.19 10.88 7.65
N PRO A 208 -20.79 12.12 8.00
CA PRO A 208 -19.39 12.47 8.16
C PRO A 208 -18.74 11.68 9.30
N VAL A 209 -17.46 11.38 9.13
CA VAL A 209 -16.64 10.77 10.19
C VAL A 209 -16.49 11.80 11.33
N PRO A 210 -16.74 11.43 12.59
CA PRO A 210 -16.51 12.31 13.73
C PRO A 210 -15.03 12.74 13.84
N ASP A 211 -14.79 14.01 14.20
CA ASP A 211 -13.44 14.60 14.28
C ASP A 211 -12.47 13.82 15.18
N PHE A 212 -12.97 13.22 16.27
CA PHE A 212 -12.10 12.45 17.17
C PHE A 212 -11.54 11.20 16.50
N LEU A 213 -12.29 10.56 15.58
CA LEU A 213 -11.81 9.40 14.82
C LEU A 213 -10.74 9.79 13.78
N TRP A 214 -10.85 10.98 13.19
CA TRP A 214 -9.79 11.51 12.35
C TRP A 214 -8.50 11.74 13.16
N LYS A 215 -8.60 12.31 14.36
CA LYS A 215 -7.45 12.52 15.24
C LYS A 215 -6.77 11.20 15.64
N GLU A 216 -7.55 10.18 15.96
CA GLU A 216 -7.03 8.83 16.22
C GLU A 216 -6.34 8.23 15.00
N PHE A 217 -6.93 8.40 13.81
CA PHE A 217 -6.35 7.93 12.56
C PHE A 217 -5.02 8.65 12.26
N TYR A 218 -4.95 9.97 12.43
CA TYR A 218 -3.71 10.72 12.20
C TYR A 218 -2.62 10.35 13.18
N LEU A 219 -2.96 10.19 14.45
CA LEU A 219 -2.03 9.72 15.47
C LEU A 219 -1.48 8.32 15.16
N ASP A 220 -2.33 7.40 14.67
CA ASP A 220 -1.89 6.09 14.19
C ASP A 220 -0.87 6.22 13.05
N GLN A 221 -1.12 7.12 12.08
CA GLN A 221 -0.19 7.37 10.99
C GLN A 221 1.15 7.95 11.49
N GLU A 222 1.14 8.89 12.43
CA GLU A 222 2.35 9.46 13.02
C GLU A 222 3.17 8.40 13.78
N ILE A 223 2.52 7.54 14.55
CA ILE A 223 3.17 6.44 15.26
C ILE A 223 3.86 5.49 14.26
N ASN A 224 3.19 5.18 13.15
CA ASN A 224 3.74 4.32 12.12
C ASN A 224 4.88 4.99 11.35
N ASP A 225 4.77 6.29 11.05
CA ASP A 225 5.83 7.08 10.39
C ASP A 225 7.11 7.14 11.22
N ARG A 226 6.97 7.33 12.52
CA ARG A 226 8.09 7.35 13.48
C ARG A 226 8.70 5.96 13.66
N GLY A 227 7.87 4.92 13.61
CA GLY A 227 8.25 3.54 13.88
C GLY A 227 8.56 3.29 15.35
N ILE A 228 9.03 2.08 15.64
CA ILE A 228 9.42 1.62 16.98
C ILE A 228 10.86 1.12 16.92
N LEU A 229 11.68 1.61 17.85
CA LEU A 229 13.06 1.15 17.97
C LEU A 229 13.10 -0.32 18.44
N VAL A 230 13.69 -1.18 17.62
CA VAL A 230 13.90 -2.59 17.95
C VAL A 230 15.37 -2.82 18.34
N ALA A 231 15.59 -3.51 19.47
CA ALA A 231 16.91 -3.90 19.90
C ALA A 231 17.43 -5.08 19.03
N MET A 232 17.97 -4.79 17.86
CA MET A 232 18.39 -5.79 16.86
C MET A 232 19.35 -6.83 17.44
N GLN A 233 20.31 -6.42 18.30
CA GLN A 233 21.22 -7.35 18.94
C GLN A 233 20.51 -8.38 19.84
N LEU A 234 19.41 -7.99 20.49
CA LEU A 234 18.61 -8.92 21.29
C LEU A 234 17.84 -9.87 20.38
N ALA A 235 17.27 -9.37 19.29
CA ALA A 235 16.56 -10.18 18.29
C ALA A 235 17.48 -11.22 17.65
N ASP A 236 18.67 -10.82 17.22
CA ASP A 236 19.67 -11.72 16.61
C ASP A 236 20.11 -12.82 17.59
N LYS A 237 20.35 -12.47 18.86
CA LYS A 237 20.68 -13.45 19.89
C LYS A 237 19.53 -14.42 20.16
N ALA A 238 18.29 -13.92 20.19
CA ALA A 238 17.11 -14.76 20.37
C ALA A 238 16.91 -15.74 19.21
N ILE A 239 17.15 -15.30 17.96
CA ILE A 239 17.11 -16.15 16.77
C ILE A 239 18.20 -17.23 16.84
N GLY A 240 19.43 -16.86 17.27
CA GLY A 240 20.52 -17.82 17.46
C GLY A 240 20.21 -18.90 18.49
N LEU A 241 19.70 -18.49 19.67
CA LEU A 241 19.30 -19.42 20.73
C LEU A 241 18.14 -20.34 20.30
N ASP A 242 17.15 -19.81 19.56
CA ASP A 242 16.05 -20.61 19.02
C ASP A 242 16.55 -21.66 18.01
N ALA A 243 17.52 -21.30 17.17
CA ALA A 243 18.12 -22.21 16.20
C ALA A 243 18.90 -23.35 16.89
N GLU A 244 19.72 -23.02 17.89
CA GLU A 244 20.46 -24.01 18.70
C GLU A 244 19.51 -24.95 19.43
N ALA A 245 18.50 -24.41 20.12
CA ALA A 245 17.50 -25.20 20.84
C ALA A 245 16.71 -26.12 19.90
N LYS A 246 16.32 -25.63 18.73
CA LYS A 246 15.64 -26.47 17.72
C LYS A 246 16.51 -27.61 17.22
N GLU A 247 17.79 -27.39 16.99
CA GLU A 247 18.73 -28.44 16.56
C GLU A 247 18.88 -29.49 17.64
N GLU A 248 19.12 -29.09 18.89
CA GLU A 248 19.24 -30.00 20.04
C GLU A 248 17.97 -30.84 20.25
N LEU A 249 16.79 -30.18 20.27
CA LEU A 249 15.50 -30.85 20.48
C LEU A 249 15.15 -31.78 19.30
N THR A 250 15.45 -31.37 18.06
CA THR A 250 15.23 -32.21 16.88
C THR A 250 16.09 -33.47 16.95
N THR A 251 17.37 -33.34 17.30
CA THR A 251 18.31 -34.46 17.47
C THR A 251 17.84 -35.39 18.56
N GLU A 252 17.43 -34.86 19.71
CA GLU A 252 16.94 -35.70 20.82
C GLU A 252 15.62 -36.41 20.46
N MET A 253 14.70 -35.74 19.76
CA MET A 253 13.46 -36.39 19.27
C MET A 253 13.76 -37.50 18.26
N GLN A 254 14.69 -37.28 17.34
CA GLN A 254 15.14 -38.34 16.40
C GLN A 254 15.72 -39.52 17.14
N ARG A 255 16.55 -39.27 18.17
CA ARG A 255 17.13 -40.33 19.00
C ARG A 255 16.08 -41.13 19.76
N LEU A 256 15.06 -40.46 20.31
CA LEU A 256 14.02 -41.10 21.11
C LEU A 256 12.98 -41.87 20.26
N THR A 257 12.61 -41.33 19.11
CA THR A 257 11.54 -41.85 18.29
C THR A 257 12.00 -42.68 17.09
N GLY A 258 13.24 -42.45 16.63
CA GLY A 258 13.72 -43.01 15.37
C GLY A 258 13.11 -42.39 14.12
N VAL A 259 12.29 -41.32 14.28
CA VAL A 259 11.63 -40.63 13.19
C VAL A 259 12.62 -39.69 12.49
N GLU A 260 12.65 -39.69 11.17
CA GLU A 260 13.58 -38.87 10.38
C GLU A 260 13.30 -37.38 10.54
N ASN A 261 12.03 -36.99 10.48
CA ASN A 261 11.61 -35.60 10.69
C ASN A 261 10.60 -35.47 11.84
N PRO A 262 11.07 -35.19 13.08
CA PRO A 262 10.19 -35.04 14.24
C PRO A 262 9.22 -33.86 14.17
N ASN A 263 9.44 -32.91 13.23
CA ASN A 263 8.50 -31.81 12.97
C ASN A 263 7.35 -32.21 12.02
N SER A 264 7.38 -33.43 11.48
CA SER A 264 6.29 -33.97 10.67
C SER A 264 5.21 -34.58 11.57
N VAL A 265 4.04 -33.94 11.58
CA VAL A 265 2.87 -34.46 12.33
C VAL A 265 2.52 -35.90 11.92
N TYR A 266 2.62 -36.23 10.64
CA TYR A 266 2.33 -37.57 10.14
C TYR A 266 3.32 -38.61 10.68
N GLN A 267 4.62 -38.33 10.63
CA GLN A 267 5.62 -39.27 11.16
C GLN A 267 5.52 -39.45 12.67
N LEU A 268 5.14 -38.40 13.40
CA LEU A 268 4.90 -38.51 14.84
C LEU A 268 3.64 -39.32 15.16
N LEU A 269 2.56 -39.17 14.40
CA LEU A 269 1.35 -39.95 14.56
C LEU A 269 1.60 -41.43 14.29
N ASP A 270 2.28 -41.77 13.19
CA ASP A 270 2.67 -43.12 12.88
C ASP A 270 3.52 -43.75 14.01
N TRP A 271 4.46 -43.00 14.55
CA TRP A 271 5.26 -43.47 15.69
C TRP A 271 4.39 -43.68 16.94
N LEU A 272 3.50 -42.75 17.28
CA LEU A 272 2.57 -42.89 18.43
C LEU A 272 1.68 -44.13 18.30
N GLU A 273 1.16 -44.42 17.10
CA GLU A 273 0.40 -45.64 16.84
C GLU A 273 1.22 -46.91 17.15
N THR A 274 2.53 -46.91 16.81
CA THR A 274 3.43 -48.03 17.17
C THR A 274 3.64 -48.19 18.66
N GLN A 275 3.42 -47.10 19.44
CA GLN A 275 3.52 -47.12 20.91
C GLN A 275 2.19 -47.43 21.58
N GLY A 276 1.10 -47.66 20.81
CA GLY A 276 -0.21 -48.07 21.31
C GLY A 276 -1.14 -46.92 21.71
N TYR A 277 -0.91 -45.73 21.18
CA TYR A 277 -1.74 -44.55 21.37
C TYR A 277 -2.71 -44.36 20.20
#